data_79bc7ca83eed3504792ee3d2d316cfb0
#
_entry.id   79bc7ca83eed3504792ee3d2d316cfb0
#
_cell.length_a   1.000
_cell.length_b   1.000
_cell.length_c   1.000
_cell.angle_alpha   90.00
_cell.angle_beta   90.00
_cell.angle_gamma   90.00
#
_symmetry.space_group_name_H-M   'P 1'
#
loop_
_entity.id
_entity.type
_entity.pdbx_description
1 polymer ?
#
loop_
_entity_poly.entity_id
_entity_poly.type
_entity_poly.pdbx_seq_one_letter_code
_entity_poly.pdbx_strand_id
1 'polypeptide(L)'
;ICITFASFYGCSGSTEQENFSQPNDVDFIEIKTGNTQIEKKYPGAIEGIVNVDLKAQVTGYLDQIYIKEGDYVTAGQSLFRIKGDIYAEQVSNSRAAYEAALAAEKNAQIEVEKQRPLVEGKVYSELQLKTVEANLLAAKANVSQARAALGSSQVNAAFTLIKAPVSGYIGRIPSRIGNLVTPADIVPLTNLSDIQQVFVYFSLSEADFIAFMKDKNTDKALNTVELIMADGSKYEHAGEVEVASGNIDKTTGSIPLKAVFKND
;
A
#
# COMPACT_ATOMS: atom_id res chain seq x y z
N ILE A 1 -27.81 -129.93 12.90
CA ILE A 1 -27.72 -129.01 14.05
C ILE A 1 -26.58 -128.05 13.83
N CYS A 2 -26.85 -126.83 13.38
CA CYS A 2 -25.92 -125.72 13.42
C CYS A 2 -26.74 -124.42 13.38
N ILE A 3 -26.65 -123.68 14.45
CA ILE A 3 -27.36 -122.42 14.68
C ILE A 3 -26.38 -121.34 14.20
N THR A 4 -26.78 -120.58 13.20
CA THR A 4 -26.05 -119.40 12.73
C THR A 4 -26.67 -118.16 13.33
N PHE A 5 -25.87 -117.50 14.09
CA PHE A 5 -26.18 -116.19 14.75
C PHE A 5 -25.93 -115.06 13.74
N ALA A 6 -26.95 -114.36 13.39
CA ALA A 6 -26.83 -113.19 12.52
C ALA A 6 -26.74 -111.91 13.41
N SER A 7 -25.62 -111.27 13.36
CA SER A 7 -25.39 -109.96 14.09
C SER A 7 -25.89 -108.82 13.20
N PHE A 8 -26.85 -108.09 13.71
CA PHE A 8 -27.29 -106.79 13.13
C PHE A 8 -26.37 -105.66 13.63
N TYR A 9 -25.67 -105.10 12.71
CA TYR A 9 -24.98 -103.77 12.96
C TYR A 9 -25.98 -102.68 12.65
N GLY A 10 -26.35 -101.91 13.70
CA GLY A 10 -27.10 -100.66 13.58
C GLY A 10 -26.14 -99.49 13.24
N CYS A 11 -26.40 -98.78 12.15
CA CYS A 11 -25.77 -97.56 11.80
C CYS A 11 -26.33 -96.46 12.76
N SER A 12 -25.45 -95.90 13.58
CA SER A 12 -25.73 -94.71 14.34
C SER A 12 -25.53 -93.52 13.41
N GLY A 13 -26.62 -92.85 12.99
CA GLY A 13 -26.55 -91.53 12.30
C GLY A 13 -26.24 -90.46 13.28
N SER A 14 -25.10 -89.86 13.10
CA SER A 14 -24.77 -88.56 13.83
C SER A 14 -25.64 -87.45 13.24
N THR A 15 -26.56 -86.92 14.06
CA THR A 15 -27.24 -85.69 13.79
C THR A 15 -26.24 -84.51 13.95
N GLU A 16 -25.80 -83.98 12.84
CA GLU A 16 -25.14 -82.69 12.85
C GLU A 16 -26.17 -81.62 13.37
N GLN A 17 -25.96 -81.16 14.63
CA GLN A 17 -26.61 -79.94 15.11
C GLN A 17 -26.04 -78.82 14.32
N GLU A 18 -26.80 -78.28 13.38
CA GLU A 18 -26.55 -76.92 12.86
C GLU A 18 -26.61 -75.92 14.03
N ASN A 19 -25.43 -75.47 14.46
CA ASN A 19 -25.29 -74.40 15.34
C ASN A 19 -25.76 -73.11 14.61
N PHE A 20 -27.01 -72.72 14.71
CA PHE A 20 -27.48 -71.43 14.35
C PHE A 20 -26.76 -70.48 15.28
N SER A 21 -25.69 -69.83 14.79
CA SER A 21 -25.08 -68.72 15.48
C SER A 21 -26.17 -67.66 15.66
N GLN A 22 -26.42 -67.30 16.91
CA GLN A 22 -27.34 -66.19 17.20
C GLN A 22 -26.88 -64.95 16.43
N PRO A 23 -27.80 -64.22 15.76
CA PRO A 23 -27.44 -62.99 15.09
C PRO A 23 -26.82 -62.06 16.14
N ASN A 24 -25.60 -61.56 15.81
CA ASN A 24 -24.96 -60.54 16.64
C ASN A 24 -25.81 -59.27 16.60
N ASP A 25 -26.18 -58.76 17.77
CA ASP A 25 -26.76 -57.45 17.88
C ASP A 25 -25.73 -56.43 17.35
N VAL A 26 -26.07 -55.80 16.24
CA VAL A 26 -25.25 -54.69 15.67
C VAL A 26 -26.00 -53.39 15.90
N ASP A 27 -25.26 -52.45 16.46
CA ASP A 27 -25.79 -51.09 16.66
C ASP A 27 -25.97 -50.42 15.29
N PHE A 28 -27.17 -50.03 14.97
CA PHE A 28 -27.49 -49.24 13.78
C PHE A 28 -27.37 -47.76 14.10
N ILE A 29 -26.51 -47.08 13.36
CA ILE A 29 -26.44 -45.61 13.38
C ILE A 29 -27.32 -45.12 12.24
N GLU A 30 -28.38 -44.41 12.58
CA GLU A 30 -29.21 -43.70 11.60
C GLU A 30 -28.44 -42.52 11.02
N ILE A 31 -28.09 -42.62 9.74
CA ILE A 31 -27.41 -41.53 8.99
C ILE A 31 -28.48 -40.47 8.70
N LYS A 32 -28.39 -39.31 9.39
CA LYS A 32 -29.24 -38.17 9.07
C LYS A 32 -28.49 -37.25 8.11
N THR A 33 -29.16 -36.85 7.05
CA THR A 33 -28.65 -35.81 6.16
C THR A 33 -28.69 -34.48 6.89
N GLY A 34 -27.55 -33.81 6.99
CA GLY A 34 -27.43 -32.50 7.58
C GLY A 34 -26.62 -31.59 6.65
N ASN A 35 -26.89 -30.30 6.73
CA ASN A 35 -26.05 -29.31 6.06
C ASN A 35 -24.73 -29.22 6.84
N THR A 36 -23.62 -29.48 6.18
CA THR A 36 -22.28 -29.23 6.73
C THR A 36 -21.62 -28.10 5.96
N GLN A 37 -20.95 -27.20 6.68
CA GLN A 37 -20.11 -26.20 6.07
C GLN A 37 -18.69 -26.76 5.94
N ILE A 38 -18.12 -26.66 4.76
CA ILE A 38 -16.71 -27.00 4.50
C ILE A 38 -15.90 -25.72 4.62
N GLU A 39 -15.10 -25.63 5.65
CA GLU A 39 -14.13 -24.53 5.80
C GLU A 39 -12.84 -24.86 5.08
N LYS A 40 -12.38 -23.95 4.23
CA LYS A 40 -11.05 -24.02 3.61
C LYS A 40 -10.16 -22.93 4.24
N LYS A 41 -8.96 -23.31 4.65
CA LYS A 41 -7.98 -22.42 5.28
C LYS A 41 -6.84 -22.15 4.31
N TYR A 42 -6.51 -20.87 4.15
CA TYR A 42 -5.42 -20.41 3.28
C TYR A 42 -4.44 -19.58 4.12
N PRO A 43 -3.13 -19.79 3.98
CA PRO A 43 -2.14 -18.92 4.61
C PRO A 43 -2.20 -17.53 3.98
N GLY A 44 -2.17 -16.49 4.81
CA GLY A 44 -2.21 -15.10 4.38
C GLY A 44 -1.13 -14.25 5.04
N ALA A 45 -0.70 -13.20 4.36
CA ALA A 45 0.18 -12.15 4.89
C ALA A 45 -0.65 -10.90 5.20
N ILE A 46 -0.46 -10.34 6.39
CA ILE A 46 -1.16 -9.14 6.84
C ILE A 46 -0.28 -7.92 6.56
N GLU A 47 -0.85 -6.91 5.89
CA GLU A 47 -0.20 -5.63 5.61
C GLU A 47 -1.13 -4.47 5.96
N GLY A 48 -0.57 -3.35 6.44
CA GLY A 48 -1.33 -2.10 6.61
C GLY A 48 -1.81 -1.58 5.25
N ILE A 49 -2.93 -0.86 5.25
CA ILE A 49 -3.54 -0.33 4.02
C ILE A 49 -2.61 0.63 3.27
N VAL A 50 -1.82 1.40 4.00
CA VAL A 50 -0.83 2.32 3.46
C VAL A 50 0.49 2.14 4.21
N ASN A 51 1.53 1.77 3.46
CA ASN A 51 2.89 1.73 3.96
C ASN A 51 3.74 2.71 3.14
N VAL A 52 4.26 3.75 3.78
CA VAL A 52 5.05 4.79 3.12
C VAL A 52 6.44 4.85 3.71
N ASP A 53 7.44 4.65 2.88
CA ASP A 53 8.84 4.86 3.25
C ASP A 53 9.17 6.35 3.17
N LEU A 54 9.45 6.97 4.31
CA LEU A 54 9.83 8.37 4.40
C LEU A 54 11.32 8.53 4.19
N LYS A 55 11.70 9.19 3.09
CA LYS A 55 13.09 9.49 2.72
C LYS A 55 13.36 10.99 2.72
N ALA A 56 14.61 11.36 2.93
CA ALA A 56 15.06 12.74 2.72
C ALA A 56 14.91 13.11 1.24
N GLN A 57 14.41 14.30 0.94
CA GLN A 57 14.31 14.82 -0.43
C GLN A 57 15.48 15.78 -0.76
N VAL A 58 16.22 16.19 0.26
CA VAL A 58 17.41 17.04 0.17
C VAL A 58 18.53 16.47 1.02
N THR A 59 19.76 16.78 0.66
CA THR A 59 20.96 16.32 1.38
C THR A 59 21.25 17.26 2.55
N GLY A 60 21.52 16.71 3.73
CA GLY A 60 21.93 17.49 4.88
C GLY A 60 22.02 16.70 6.17
N TYR A 61 22.47 17.31 7.23
CA TYR A 61 22.53 16.68 8.54
C TYR A 61 21.17 16.71 9.23
N LEU A 62 20.78 15.62 9.85
CA LEU A 62 19.56 15.54 10.65
C LEU A 62 19.73 16.38 11.92
N ASP A 63 18.96 17.45 12.02
CA ASP A 63 19.03 18.46 13.09
C ASP A 63 18.11 18.09 14.26
N GLN A 64 16.86 17.72 13.96
CA GLN A 64 15.85 17.40 14.97
C GLN A 64 14.97 16.23 14.53
N ILE A 65 14.54 15.44 15.52
CA ILE A 65 13.55 14.39 15.40
C ILE A 65 12.41 14.72 16.37
N TYR A 66 11.19 14.93 15.87
CA TYR A 66 10.05 15.38 16.66
C TYR A 66 9.16 14.24 17.17
N ILE A 67 9.48 13.01 16.78
CA ILE A 67 8.67 11.80 16.99
C ILE A 67 9.52 10.68 17.59
N LYS A 68 8.83 9.66 18.11
CA LYS A 68 9.43 8.42 18.58
C LYS A 68 8.91 7.22 17.75
N GLU A 69 9.65 6.13 17.80
CA GLU A 69 9.20 4.85 17.25
C GLU A 69 7.89 4.41 17.93
N GLY A 70 6.89 4.02 17.15
CA GLY A 70 5.58 3.63 17.64
C GLY A 70 4.58 4.78 17.84
N ASP A 71 4.98 6.05 17.71
CA ASP A 71 4.05 7.18 17.84
C ASP A 71 3.02 7.18 16.70
N TYR A 72 1.77 7.53 17.03
CA TYR A 72 0.78 7.88 16.03
C TYR A 72 0.92 9.33 15.62
N VAL A 73 0.94 9.59 14.30
CA VAL A 73 1.08 10.93 13.72
C VAL A 73 -0.07 11.24 12.78
N THR A 74 -0.41 12.51 12.64
CA THR A 74 -1.42 12.98 11.70
C THR A 74 -0.78 13.53 10.43
N ALA A 75 -1.50 13.44 9.31
CA ALA A 75 -1.05 14.01 8.04
C ALA A 75 -0.66 15.49 8.21
N GLY A 76 0.49 15.89 7.66
CA GLY A 76 1.05 17.25 7.78
C GLY A 76 1.87 17.50 9.05
N GLN A 77 1.87 16.61 10.03
CA GLN A 77 2.69 16.74 11.25
C GLN A 77 4.18 16.70 10.90
N SER A 78 4.97 17.58 11.53
CA SER A 78 6.43 17.63 11.35
C SER A 78 7.08 16.43 12.05
N LEU A 79 7.92 15.69 11.31
CA LEU A 79 8.56 14.47 11.80
C LEU A 79 10.07 14.65 12.00
N PHE A 80 10.74 15.19 10.99
CA PHE A 80 12.18 15.37 11.00
C PHE A 80 12.54 16.77 10.47
N ARG A 81 13.66 17.28 10.92
CA ARG A 81 14.26 18.52 10.43
C ARG A 81 15.69 18.27 10.01
N ILE A 82 15.99 18.60 8.79
CA ILE A 82 17.33 18.63 8.22
C ILE A 82 17.90 20.04 8.41
N LYS A 83 19.18 20.18 8.69
CA LYS A 83 19.86 21.48 8.81
C LYS A 83 19.72 22.25 7.51
N GLY A 84 18.99 23.37 7.56
CA GLY A 84 18.50 24.10 6.39
C GLY A 84 19.25 25.39 6.04
N ASP A 85 20.35 25.71 6.75
CA ASP A 85 21.04 27.01 6.61
C ASP A 85 21.43 27.30 5.15
N ILE A 86 22.01 26.33 4.45
CA ILE A 86 22.42 26.47 3.04
C ILE A 86 21.20 26.72 2.14
N TYR A 87 20.08 26.07 2.41
CA TYR A 87 18.85 26.24 1.61
C TYR A 87 18.19 27.58 1.87
N ALA A 88 18.25 28.09 3.12
CA ALA A 88 17.76 29.43 3.47
C ALA A 88 18.57 30.52 2.74
N GLU A 89 19.90 30.39 2.71
CA GLU A 89 20.78 31.30 1.96
C GLU A 89 20.50 31.24 0.46
N GLN A 90 20.26 30.04 -0.09
CA GLN A 90 19.91 29.90 -1.51
C GLN A 90 18.59 30.59 -1.86
N VAL A 91 17.58 30.53 -0.96
CA VAL A 91 16.33 31.28 -1.12
C VAL A 91 16.59 32.79 -1.08
N SER A 92 17.44 33.28 -0.14
CA SER A 92 17.81 34.66 -0.06
C SER A 92 18.47 35.18 -1.33
N ASN A 93 19.44 34.43 -1.87
CA ASN A 93 20.13 34.76 -3.11
C ASN A 93 19.18 34.79 -4.32
N SER A 94 18.30 33.77 -4.44
CA SER A 94 17.32 33.72 -5.53
C SER A 94 16.28 34.83 -5.43
N ARG A 95 15.92 35.25 -4.20
CA ARG A 95 15.02 36.37 -3.97
C ARG A 95 15.66 37.69 -4.42
N ALA A 96 16.93 37.93 -4.07
CA ALA A 96 17.66 39.13 -4.51
C ALA A 96 17.76 39.19 -6.03
N ALA A 97 18.02 38.04 -6.71
CA ALA A 97 18.05 38.00 -8.17
C ALA A 97 16.68 38.32 -8.79
N TYR A 98 15.59 37.83 -8.18
CA TYR A 98 14.22 38.12 -8.63
C TYR A 98 13.88 39.61 -8.47
N GLU A 99 14.25 40.24 -7.33
CA GLU A 99 14.05 41.64 -7.10
C GLU A 99 14.86 42.53 -8.08
N ALA A 100 16.09 42.13 -8.40
CA ALA A 100 16.89 42.79 -9.41
C ALA A 100 16.26 42.70 -10.82
N ALA A 101 15.71 41.55 -11.19
CA ALA A 101 15.00 41.39 -12.44
C ALA A 101 13.72 42.24 -12.52
N LEU A 102 12.96 42.36 -11.42
CA LEU A 102 11.78 43.23 -11.33
C LEU A 102 12.18 44.72 -11.52
N ALA A 103 13.29 45.15 -10.93
CA ALA A 103 13.79 46.51 -11.12
C ALA A 103 14.16 46.77 -12.59
N ALA A 104 14.81 45.82 -13.25
CA ALA A 104 15.14 45.91 -14.67
C ALA A 104 13.88 45.98 -15.56
N GLU A 105 12.85 45.15 -15.29
CA GLU A 105 11.56 45.22 -15.97
C GLU A 105 10.92 46.58 -15.80
N LYS A 106 10.90 47.12 -14.56
CA LYS A 106 10.33 48.43 -14.30
C LYS A 106 11.04 49.53 -15.09
N ASN A 107 12.38 49.50 -15.16
CA ASN A 107 13.16 50.45 -15.95
C ASN A 107 12.80 50.35 -17.45
N ALA A 108 12.72 49.12 -18.01
CA ALA A 108 12.33 48.92 -19.39
C ALA A 108 10.89 49.40 -19.67
N GLN A 109 9.97 49.21 -18.72
CA GLN A 109 8.60 49.70 -18.83
C GLN A 109 8.55 51.23 -18.85
N ILE A 110 9.28 51.90 -17.98
CA ILE A 110 9.38 53.39 -17.97
C ILE A 110 9.92 53.91 -19.29
N GLU A 111 10.88 53.19 -19.90
CA GLU A 111 11.43 53.62 -21.18
C GLU A 111 10.38 53.51 -22.32
N VAL A 112 9.56 52.45 -22.35
CA VAL A 112 8.42 52.35 -23.28
C VAL A 112 7.40 53.49 -23.04
N GLU A 113 7.06 53.75 -21.77
CA GLU A 113 6.13 54.83 -21.39
C GLU A 113 6.59 56.21 -21.80
N LYS A 114 7.90 56.47 -21.77
CA LYS A 114 8.48 57.72 -22.25
C LYS A 114 8.48 57.87 -23.76
N GLN A 115 8.81 56.76 -24.48
CA GLN A 115 8.95 56.81 -25.93
C GLN A 115 7.64 56.75 -26.69
N ARG A 116 6.59 56.14 -26.16
CA ARG A 116 5.28 55.98 -26.81
C ARG A 116 4.66 57.36 -27.23
N PRO A 117 4.55 58.39 -26.36
CA PRO A 117 3.97 59.67 -26.77
C PRO A 117 4.85 60.42 -27.77
N LEU A 118 6.16 60.19 -27.79
CA LEU A 118 7.06 60.85 -28.74
C LEU A 118 6.89 60.28 -30.14
N VAL A 119 6.58 59.00 -30.27
CA VAL A 119 6.21 58.36 -31.58
C VAL A 119 4.88 58.83 -32.03
N GLU A 120 3.89 58.92 -31.15
CA GLU A 120 2.53 59.47 -31.49
C GLU A 120 2.64 60.93 -31.95
N GLY A 121 3.55 61.70 -31.36
CA GLY A 121 3.89 63.08 -31.79
C GLY A 121 4.79 63.14 -33.04
N LYS A 122 5.10 62.02 -33.71
CA LYS A 122 6.00 61.92 -34.89
C LYS A 122 7.41 62.46 -34.65
N VAL A 123 7.89 62.51 -33.41
CA VAL A 123 9.25 62.91 -33.06
C VAL A 123 10.23 61.76 -33.14
N TYR A 124 9.75 60.54 -32.88
CA TYR A 124 10.51 59.29 -32.97
C TYR A 124 9.93 58.30 -33.98
N SER A 125 10.76 57.39 -34.44
CA SER A 125 10.34 56.37 -35.41
C SER A 125 9.61 55.19 -34.70
N GLU A 126 8.67 54.56 -35.37
CA GLU A 126 8.02 53.32 -34.90
C GLU A 126 8.99 52.18 -34.64
N LEU A 127 10.11 52.13 -35.39
CA LEU A 127 11.14 51.13 -35.19
C LEU A 127 11.82 51.26 -33.84
N GLN A 128 12.02 52.50 -33.36
CA GLN A 128 12.58 52.76 -32.04
C GLN A 128 11.62 52.26 -30.92
N LEU A 129 10.32 52.50 -31.06
CA LEU A 129 9.34 51.99 -30.10
C LEU A 129 9.33 50.47 -30.07
N LYS A 130 9.34 49.81 -31.23
CA LYS A 130 9.40 48.34 -31.30
C LYS A 130 10.67 47.77 -30.63
N THR A 131 11.79 48.49 -30.71
CA THR A 131 13.03 48.06 -30.04
C THR A 131 12.89 48.10 -28.50
N VAL A 132 12.33 49.17 -27.92
CA VAL A 132 12.17 49.24 -26.49
C VAL A 132 11.04 48.32 -25.97
N GLU A 133 10.00 48.08 -26.78
CA GLU A 133 8.99 47.07 -26.47
C GLU A 133 9.58 45.65 -26.46
N ALA A 134 10.50 45.34 -27.42
CA ALA A 134 11.23 44.09 -27.41
C ALA A 134 12.12 43.95 -26.17
N ASN A 135 12.80 45.03 -25.74
CA ASN A 135 13.58 45.06 -24.52
C ASN A 135 12.72 44.86 -23.27
N LEU A 136 11.54 45.45 -23.21
CA LEU A 136 10.57 45.19 -22.13
C LEU A 136 10.13 43.71 -22.11
N LEU A 137 9.87 43.13 -23.27
CA LEU A 137 9.51 41.69 -23.36
C LEU A 137 10.65 40.80 -22.86
N ALA A 138 11.90 41.13 -23.22
CA ALA A 138 13.08 40.42 -22.72
C ALA A 138 13.25 40.56 -21.19
N ALA A 139 13.02 41.77 -20.64
CA ALA A 139 13.05 41.99 -19.21
C ALA A 139 11.96 41.20 -18.46
N LYS A 140 10.73 41.11 -19.02
CA LYS A 140 9.64 40.26 -18.49
C LYS A 140 10.00 38.77 -18.50
N ALA A 141 10.66 38.31 -19.54
CA ALA A 141 11.14 36.94 -19.62
C ALA A 141 12.18 36.63 -18.53
N ASN A 142 13.12 37.59 -18.26
CA ASN A 142 14.09 37.46 -17.18
C ASN A 142 13.44 37.43 -15.78
N VAL A 143 12.38 38.21 -15.54
CA VAL A 143 11.59 38.16 -14.28
C VAL A 143 10.96 36.78 -14.14
N SER A 144 10.36 36.22 -15.20
CA SER A 144 9.76 34.89 -15.17
C SER A 144 10.80 33.81 -14.85
N GLN A 145 12.00 33.89 -15.42
CA GLN A 145 13.12 32.99 -15.13
C GLN A 145 13.58 33.11 -13.68
N ALA A 146 13.80 34.33 -13.16
CA ALA A 146 14.24 34.55 -11.78
C ALA A 146 13.18 34.10 -10.79
N ARG A 147 11.88 34.30 -11.09
CA ARG A 147 10.75 33.80 -10.27
C ARG A 147 10.74 32.28 -10.19
N ALA A 148 10.98 31.59 -11.31
CA ALA A 148 11.08 30.14 -11.33
C ALA A 148 12.25 29.62 -10.50
N ALA A 149 13.41 30.28 -10.58
CA ALA A 149 14.58 29.95 -9.77
C ALA A 149 14.31 30.16 -8.25
N LEU A 150 13.64 31.23 -7.87
CA LEU A 150 13.22 31.47 -6.51
C LEU A 150 12.25 30.39 -6.02
N GLY A 151 11.25 30.02 -6.84
CA GLY A 151 10.31 28.93 -6.52
C GLY A 151 11.01 27.59 -6.28
N SER A 152 11.97 27.23 -7.14
CA SER A 152 12.78 26.02 -6.95
C SER A 152 13.57 26.03 -5.63
N SER A 153 14.21 27.16 -5.31
CA SER A 153 14.94 27.31 -4.04
C SER A 153 14.03 27.20 -2.81
N GLN A 154 12.82 27.75 -2.89
CA GLN A 154 11.82 27.65 -1.82
C GLN A 154 11.33 26.21 -1.61
N VAL A 155 11.13 25.45 -2.68
CA VAL A 155 10.74 24.04 -2.60
C VAL A 155 11.85 23.21 -1.93
N ASN A 156 13.12 23.43 -2.33
CA ASN A 156 14.24 22.75 -1.69
C ASN A 156 14.37 23.09 -0.19
N ALA A 157 14.15 24.35 0.17
CA ALA A 157 14.12 24.77 1.57
C ALA A 157 12.95 24.14 2.33
N ALA A 158 11.78 24.00 1.71
CA ALA A 158 10.64 23.34 2.33
C ALA A 158 10.91 21.85 2.60
N PHE A 159 11.66 21.18 1.76
CA PHE A 159 12.06 19.77 1.92
C PHE A 159 13.00 19.51 3.10
N THR A 160 13.57 20.57 3.72
CA THR A 160 14.32 20.42 4.97
C THR A 160 13.44 20.06 6.17
N LEU A 161 12.13 20.33 6.10
CA LEU A 161 11.15 19.92 7.10
C LEU A 161 10.31 18.77 6.54
N ILE A 162 10.61 17.56 7.00
CA ILE A 162 9.92 16.36 6.58
C ILE A 162 8.64 16.20 7.39
N LYS A 163 7.51 16.11 6.70
CA LYS A 163 6.17 15.98 7.28
C LYS A 163 5.55 14.64 6.90
N ALA A 164 4.61 14.18 7.72
CA ALA A 164 3.81 12.99 7.45
C ALA A 164 2.89 13.22 6.23
N PRO A 165 2.98 12.41 5.17
CA PRO A 165 2.08 12.52 4.02
C PRO A 165 0.67 11.99 4.31
N VAL A 166 0.57 11.04 5.21
CA VAL A 166 -0.66 10.39 5.69
C VAL A 166 -0.62 10.28 7.21
N SER A 167 -1.77 10.02 7.84
CA SER A 167 -1.82 9.67 9.25
C SER A 167 -1.47 8.20 9.44
N GLY A 168 -0.85 7.85 10.57
CA GLY A 168 -0.47 6.46 10.84
C GLY A 168 0.58 6.33 11.95
N TYR A 169 1.09 5.13 12.13
CA TYR A 169 2.09 4.80 13.14
C TYR A 169 3.50 4.85 12.54
N ILE A 170 4.41 5.44 13.30
CA ILE A 170 5.82 5.53 12.95
C ILE A 170 6.50 4.19 13.27
N GLY A 171 7.18 3.65 12.29
CA GLY A 171 8.02 2.47 12.45
C GLY A 171 9.38 2.79 13.06
N ARG A 172 10.37 1.95 12.76
CA ARG A 172 11.73 2.14 13.26
C ARG A 172 12.39 3.38 12.66
N ILE A 173 13.19 4.10 13.48
CA ILE A 173 13.98 5.26 13.08
C ILE A 173 15.48 4.90 13.15
N PRO A 174 16.08 4.41 12.04
CA PRO A 174 17.49 4.01 12.05
C PRO A 174 18.47 5.19 12.17
N SER A 175 18.08 6.37 11.64
CA SER A 175 18.90 7.57 11.64
C SER A 175 18.88 8.29 12.99
N ARG A 176 20.00 8.91 13.37
CA ARG A 176 20.12 9.69 14.61
C ARG A 176 20.43 11.15 14.26
N ILE A 177 20.16 12.06 15.20
CA ILE A 177 20.56 13.47 15.09
C ILE A 177 22.06 13.55 14.81
N GLY A 178 22.45 14.36 13.83
CA GLY A 178 23.82 14.48 13.36
C GLY A 178 24.21 13.56 12.22
N ASN A 179 23.38 12.57 11.84
CA ASN A 179 23.64 11.75 10.66
C ASN A 179 23.42 12.57 9.39
N LEU A 180 24.30 12.36 8.40
CA LEU A 180 24.07 12.83 7.04
C LEU A 180 22.96 11.99 6.40
N VAL A 181 21.98 12.64 5.82
CA VAL A 181 20.88 11.99 5.07
C VAL A 181 20.82 12.53 3.65
N THR A 182 20.48 11.66 2.70
CA THR A 182 20.46 12.00 1.27
C THR A 182 19.26 11.35 0.57
N PRO A 183 18.80 11.89 -0.57
CA PRO A 183 17.76 11.25 -1.39
C PRO A 183 18.17 9.88 -1.94
N ALA A 184 19.47 9.60 -2.04
CA ALA A 184 20.02 8.36 -2.56
C ALA A 184 20.12 7.24 -1.51
N ASP A 185 19.80 7.51 -0.25
CA ASP A 185 19.86 6.51 0.81
C ASP A 185 18.88 5.37 0.54
N ILE A 186 19.41 4.13 0.64
CA ILE A 186 18.61 2.92 0.45
C ILE A 186 17.64 2.74 1.62
N VAL A 187 18.14 3.00 2.84
CA VAL A 187 17.35 2.87 4.07
C VAL A 187 16.54 4.16 4.30
N PRO A 188 15.21 4.08 4.45
CA PRO A 188 14.40 5.23 4.75
C PRO A 188 14.68 5.79 6.15
N LEU A 189 14.32 7.05 6.39
CA LEU A 189 14.37 7.66 7.73
C LEU A 189 13.43 6.97 8.70
N THR A 190 12.27 6.56 8.22
CA THR A 190 11.29 5.72 8.90
C THR A 190 10.29 5.22 7.87
N ASN A 191 9.49 4.22 8.24
CA ASN A 191 8.26 3.89 7.54
C ASN A 191 7.05 4.38 8.34
N LEU A 192 6.01 4.77 7.64
CA LEU A 192 4.74 5.21 8.19
C LEU A 192 3.66 4.25 7.70
N SER A 193 2.96 3.62 8.63
CA SER A 193 1.91 2.64 8.32
C SER A 193 0.56 3.11 8.84
N ASP A 194 -0.42 3.22 7.94
CA ASP A 194 -1.82 3.34 8.33
C ASP A 194 -2.36 1.93 8.52
N ILE A 195 -2.73 1.61 9.77
CA ILE A 195 -3.22 0.29 10.17
C ILE A 195 -4.69 0.32 10.61
N GLN A 196 -5.43 1.39 10.35
CA GLN A 196 -6.88 1.44 10.64
C GLN A 196 -7.66 0.36 9.87
N GLN A 197 -7.14 -0.04 8.74
CA GLN A 197 -7.56 -1.21 8.01
C GLN A 197 -6.32 -2.01 7.65
N VAL A 198 -6.48 -3.31 7.51
CA VAL A 198 -5.40 -4.20 7.09
C VAL A 198 -5.84 -5.02 5.89
N PHE A 199 -4.92 -5.22 4.99
CA PHE A 199 -5.05 -6.16 3.89
C PHE A 199 -4.47 -7.49 4.30
N VAL A 200 -5.19 -8.56 4.02
CA VAL A 200 -4.66 -9.93 4.12
C VAL A 200 -4.56 -10.49 2.72
N TYR A 201 -3.34 -10.64 2.24
CA TYR A 201 -3.04 -11.25 0.94
C TYR A 201 -2.96 -12.76 1.09
N PHE A 202 -3.71 -13.48 0.27
CA PHE A 202 -3.70 -14.94 0.20
C PHE A 202 -3.87 -15.39 -1.24
N SER A 203 -3.52 -16.64 -1.53
CA SER A 203 -3.58 -17.16 -2.89
C SER A 203 -4.49 -18.38 -2.97
N LEU A 204 -5.34 -18.41 -3.99
CA LEU A 204 -6.17 -19.56 -4.33
C LEU A 204 -5.54 -20.34 -5.49
N SER A 205 -5.73 -21.65 -5.50
CA SER A 205 -5.51 -22.45 -6.71
C SER A 205 -6.50 -22.05 -7.81
N GLU A 206 -6.17 -22.31 -9.07
CA GLU A 206 -7.07 -22.05 -10.19
C GLU A 206 -8.44 -22.74 -10.00
N ALA A 207 -8.45 -23.97 -9.52
CA ALA A 207 -9.68 -24.72 -9.27
C ALA A 207 -10.54 -24.07 -8.17
N ASP A 208 -9.91 -23.65 -7.06
CA ASP A 208 -10.61 -22.97 -5.97
C ASP A 208 -11.12 -21.58 -6.39
N PHE A 209 -10.35 -20.88 -7.22
CA PHE A 209 -10.77 -19.59 -7.75
C PHE A 209 -11.99 -19.70 -8.68
N ILE A 210 -12.01 -20.70 -9.58
CA ILE A 210 -13.15 -20.95 -10.44
C ILE A 210 -14.39 -21.30 -9.61
N ALA A 211 -14.25 -22.13 -8.57
CA ALA A 211 -15.34 -22.43 -7.63
C ALA A 211 -15.82 -21.14 -6.93
N PHE A 212 -14.91 -20.34 -6.36
CA PHE A 212 -15.22 -19.08 -5.71
C PHE A 212 -15.97 -18.11 -6.63
N MET A 213 -15.54 -17.98 -7.90
CA MET A 213 -16.21 -17.10 -8.86
C MET A 213 -17.60 -17.56 -9.26
N LYS A 214 -17.84 -18.87 -9.30
CA LYS A 214 -19.19 -19.45 -9.54
C LYS A 214 -20.12 -19.15 -8.36
N ASP A 215 -19.64 -19.39 -7.16
CA ASP A 215 -20.38 -19.21 -5.93
C ASP A 215 -20.66 -17.72 -5.64
N LYS A 216 -19.70 -16.83 -5.90
CA LYS A 216 -19.85 -15.38 -5.79
C LYS A 216 -21.02 -14.81 -6.60
N ASN A 217 -21.29 -15.39 -7.76
CA ASN A 217 -22.41 -14.97 -8.62
C ASN A 217 -23.76 -15.45 -8.08
N THR A 218 -23.78 -16.42 -7.19
CA THR A 218 -24.98 -17.06 -6.66
C THR A 218 -25.37 -16.56 -5.28
N ASP A 219 -24.39 -16.24 -4.43
CA ASP A 219 -24.61 -15.79 -3.06
C ASP A 219 -23.57 -14.73 -2.63
N LYS A 220 -24.05 -13.52 -2.24
CA LYS A 220 -23.20 -12.44 -1.74
C LYS A 220 -22.52 -12.76 -0.39
N ALA A 221 -23.04 -13.72 0.37
CA ALA A 221 -22.46 -14.15 1.64
C ALA A 221 -21.05 -14.77 1.50
N LEU A 222 -20.72 -15.26 0.30
CA LEU A 222 -19.42 -15.89 0.01
C LEU A 222 -18.29 -14.88 -0.28
N ASN A 223 -18.54 -13.58 -0.19
CA ASN A 223 -17.51 -12.55 -0.33
C ASN A 223 -16.79 -12.23 0.99
N THR A 224 -17.18 -12.88 2.09
CA THR A 224 -16.61 -12.64 3.40
C THR A 224 -15.71 -13.79 3.83
N VAL A 225 -14.61 -13.44 4.49
CA VAL A 225 -13.67 -14.41 5.09
C VAL A 225 -13.44 -14.08 6.54
N GLU A 226 -13.17 -15.12 7.33
CA GLU A 226 -12.74 -14.98 8.71
C GLU A 226 -11.22 -15.06 8.79
N LEU A 227 -10.61 -14.21 9.61
CA LEU A 227 -9.19 -14.25 9.88
C LEU A 227 -8.92 -15.05 11.15
N ILE A 228 -8.09 -16.08 11.03
CA ILE A 228 -7.58 -16.83 12.18
C ILE A 228 -6.17 -16.32 12.45
N MET A 229 -5.97 -15.77 13.64
CA MET A 229 -4.67 -15.23 14.05
C MET A 229 -3.68 -16.34 14.40
N ALA A 230 -2.41 -15.98 14.57
CA ALA A 230 -1.33 -16.94 14.83
C ALA A 230 -1.49 -17.73 16.14
N ASP A 231 -2.23 -17.20 17.10
CA ASP A 231 -2.60 -17.88 18.36
C ASP A 231 -3.79 -18.84 18.24
N GLY A 232 -4.39 -18.93 17.04
CA GLY A 232 -5.57 -19.74 16.76
C GLY A 232 -6.91 -19.07 17.09
N SER A 233 -6.92 -17.84 17.60
CA SER A 233 -8.15 -17.09 17.84
C SER A 233 -8.72 -16.55 16.53
N LYS A 234 -10.05 -16.42 16.47
CA LYS A 234 -10.73 -15.74 15.35
C LYS A 234 -10.72 -14.24 15.60
N TYR A 235 -10.43 -13.49 14.54
CA TYR A 235 -10.55 -12.04 14.54
C TYR A 235 -12.04 -11.63 14.57
N GLU A 236 -12.37 -10.55 15.29
CA GLU A 236 -13.77 -10.16 15.52
C GLU A 236 -14.51 -9.69 14.27
N HIS A 237 -13.78 -9.10 13.33
CA HIS A 237 -14.35 -8.55 12.10
C HIS A 237 -14.16 -9.51 10.94
N ALA A 238 -15.22 -9.72 10.15
CA ALA A 238 -15.13 -10.42 8.88
C ALA A 238 -14.49 -9.50 7.82
N GLY A 239 -13.65 -10.08 6.98
CA GLY A 239 -13.03 -9.38 5.87
C GLY A 239 -13.82 -9.52 4.58
N GLU A 240 -13.82 -8.46 3.75
CA GLU A 240 -14.37 -8.51 2.40
C GLU A 240 -13.29 -8.92 1.40
N VAL A 241 -13.60 -9.92 0.56
CA VAL A 241 -12.65 -10.43 -0.43
C VAL A 241 -12.72 -9.63 -1.71
N GLU A 242 -11.56 -9.12 -2.11
CA GLU A 242 -11.33 -8.46 -3.39
C GLU A 242 -10.29 -9.23 -4.22
N VAL A 243 -10.44 -9.20 -5.54
CA VAL A 243 -9.43 -9.75 -6.44
C VAL A 243 -8.24 -8.78 -6.48
N ALA A 244 -7.09 -9.20 -5.96
CA ALA A 244 -5.89 -8.36 -5.91
C ALA A 244 -5.23 -8.18 -7.29
N SER A 245 -5.31 -9.20 -8.14
CA SER A 245 -4.74 -9.18 -9.48
C SER A 245 -5.54 -10.08 -10.41
N GLY A 246 -5.76 -9.64 -11.65
CA GLY A 246 -6.34 -10.47 -12.71
C GLY A 246 -5.36 -11.47 -13.35
N ASN A 247 -4.10 -11.48 -12.91
CA ASN A 247 -3.06 -12.34 -13.48
C ASN A 247 -2.85 -13.57 -12.61
N ILE A 248 -2.77 -14.74 -13.28
CA ILE A 248 -2.37 -15.99 -12.65
C ILE A 248 -0.84 -16.00 -12.57
N ASP A 249 -0.30 -16.31 -11.40
CA ASP A 249 1.13 -16.57 -11.25
C ASP A 249 1.48 -17.84 -12.03
N LYS A 250 2.26 -17.66 -13.09
CA LYS A 250 2.63 -18.76 -14.01
C LYS A 250 3.51 -19.82 -13.36
N THR A 251 4.18 -19.49 -12.26
CA THR A 251 5.10 -20.40 -11.55
C THR A 251 4.34 -21.30 -10.59
N THR A 252 3.35 -20.75 -9.90
CA THR A 252 2.59 -21.47 -8.86
C THR A 252 1.20 -21.90 -9.30
N GLY A 253 0.68 -21.37 -10.44
CA GLY A 253 -0.69 -21.60 -10.89
C GLY A 253 -1.74 -21.01 -9.94
N SER A 254 -1.34 -20.04 -9.08
CA SER A 254 -2.22 -19.46 -8.09
C SER A 254 -2.65 -18.04 -8.46
N ILE A 255 -3.79 -17.64 -7.93
CA ILE A 255 -4.39 -16.32 -8.13
C ILE A 255 -4.37 -15.58 -6.80
N PRO A 256 -3.67 -14.43 -6.73
CA PRO A 256 -3.63 -13.64 -5.50
C PRO A 256 -4.96 -12.91 -5.28
N LEU A 257 -5.48 -13.05 -4.09
CA LEU A 257 -6.62 -12.31 -3.57
C LEU A 257 -6.18 -11.49 -2.37
N LYS A 258 -6.97 -10.48 -2.03
CA LYS A 258 -6.83 -9.72 -0.79
C LYS A 258 -8.17 -9.67 -0.08
N ALA A 259 -8.13 -9.74 1.23
CA ALA A 259 -9.29 -9.45 2.08
C ALA A 259 -9.00 -8.17 2.88
N VAL A 260 -10.00 -7.31 3.00
CA VAL A 260 -9.92 -6.05 3.75
C VAL A 260 -10.59 -6.25 5.09
N PHE A 261 -9.84 -6.01 6.17
CA PHE A 261 -10.33 -6.08 7.53
C PHE A 261 -10.25 -4.70 8.19
N LYS A 262 -11.24 -4.35 8.99
CA LYS A 262 -11.11 -3.21 9.90
C LYS A 262 -10.21 -3.60 11.05
N ASN A 263 -9.38 -2.67 11.49
CA ASN A 263 -8.50 -2.84 12.65
C ASN A 263 -8.78 -1.66 13.62
N ASP A 264 -9.67 -1.92 14.55
CA ASP A 264 -10.12 -0.92 15.56
C ASP A 264 -9.16 -0.87 16.75
#